data_01e46d69cc0ea807d8986fb226edf2fc
#
_entry.id   01e46d69cc0ea807d8986fb226edf2fc
#
_cell.length_a   1.000
_cell.length_b   1.000
_cell.length_c   1.000
_cell.angle_alpha   90.00
_cell.angle_beta   90.00
_cell.angle_gamma   90.00
#
_symmetry.space_group_name_H-M   'P 1'
#
loop_
_entity.id
_entity.type
_entity.pdbx_description
1 polymer ?
#
loop_
_entity_poly.entity_id
_entity_poly.type
_entity_poly.pdbx_seq_one_letter_code
_entity_poly.pdbx_strand_id
1 'polypeptide(L)'
;MQSEIQSLFCNILLVCEELGLLDGTHFSLEGVKLSANVSKEWSGTFEELKHKRDKLQEKLQRALAEHALADKQPEVELERQKKRERRFQLQVERLNQFLQEQEPKLGSEGKENQSNVIDNESVKMPSSHGVIQGYNAQALVDSKHQVILAAEAFASQDHENLAPMLEGGKKISAPSGKSQPISRANNSPLTVTIIPSRV
;
A
#
# COMPACT_ATOMS: atom_id res chain seq x y z
N MET A 1 19.93 2.99 -6.31
CA MET A 1 18.71 3.54 -7.01
C MET A 1 17.86 4.42 -6.10
N GLN A 2 17.33 3.92 -4.98
CA GLN A 2 16.43 4.74 -4.12
C GLN A 2 17.13 5.96 -3.51
N SER A 3 18.36 5.81 -3.01
CA SER A 3 19.19 6.91 -2.48
C SER A 3 19.55 7.96 -3.52
N GLU A 4 19.76 7.54 -4.76
CA GLU A 4 20.09 8.44 -5.87
C GLU A 4 18.87 9.28 -6.29
N ILE A 5 17.68 8.67 -6.31
CA ILE A 5 16.43 9.39 -6.58
C ILE A 5 16.16 10.42 -5.48
N GLN A 6 16.35 10.04 -4.21
CA GLN A 6 16.19 10.99 -3.09
C GLN A 6 17.17 12.16 -3.21
N SER A 7 18.45 11.90 -3.52
CA SER A 7 19.43 12.95 -3.71
C SER A 7 19.07 13.88 -4.85
N LEU A 8 18.63 13.34 -5.99
CA LEU A 8 18.16 14.14 -7.13
C LEU A 8 16.96 15.01 -6.74
N PHE A 9 15.99 14.45 -6.02
CA PHE A 9 14.81 15.16 -5.56
C PHE A 9 15.17 16.31 -4.61
N CYS A 10 16.08 16.08 -3.66
CA CYS A 10 16.61 17.15 -2.79
C CYS A 10 17.29 18.27 -3.58
N ASN A 11 18.09 17.94 -4.59
CA ASN A 11 18.75 18.95 -5.44
C ASN A 11 17.73 19.80 -6.22
N ILE A 12 16.65 19.18 -6.73
CA ILE A 12 15.56 19.91 -7.40
C ILE A 12 14.89 20.87 -6.43
N LEU A 13 14.61 20.47 -5.19
CA LEU A 13 14.01 21.35 -4.19
C LEU A 13 14.90 22.53 -3.82
N LEU A 14 16.22 22.32 -3.72
CA LEU A 14 17.18 23.44 -3.51
C LEU A 14 17.13 24.45 -4.64
N VAL A 15 17.08 24.01 -5.90
CA VAL A 15 16.93 24.89 -7.05
C VAL A 15 15.59 25.63 -6.99
N CYS A 16 14.51 24.97 -6.60
CA CYS A 16 13.20 25.63 -6.41
C CYS A 16 13.25 26.72 -5.33
N GLU A 17 13.98 26.48 -4.25
CA GLU A 17 14.18 27.46 -3.18
C GLU A 17 15.02 28.66 -3.67
N GLU A 18 16.15 28.43 -4.35
CA GLU A 18 16.99 29.47 -4.94
C GLU A 18 16.24 30.35 -5.94
N LEU A 19 15.34 29.76 -6.71
CA LEU A 19 14.50 30.48 -7.67
C LEU A 19 13.29 31.17 -7.02
N GLY A 20 13.11 31.06 -5.70
CA GLY A 20 11.99 31.65 -4.96
C GLY A 20 10.63 31.05 -5.31
N LEU A 21 10.61 29.79 -5.75
CA LEU A 21 9.37 29.08 -6.11
C LEU A 21 8.63 28.52 -4.88
N LEU A 22 9.26 28.48 -3.71
CA LEU A 22 8.66 28.03 -2.47
C LEU A 22 8.18 29.22 -1.65
N ASP A 23 6.97 29.11 -1.06
CA ASP A 23 6.45 30.07 -0.08
C ASP A 23 6.89 29.69 1.34
N GLY A 24 6.90 28.42 1.67
CA GLY A 24 7.29 27.90 2.96
C GLY A 24 6.30 28.14 4.11
N THR A 25 5.11 28.72 3.80
CA THR A 25 4.10 29.08 4.80
C THR A 25 2.77 28.36 4.62
N HIS A 26 2.37 28.12 3.37
CA HIS A 26 1.11 27.47 3.03
C HIS A 26 1.37 26.18 2.27
N PHE A 27 0.83 25.09 2.81
CA PHE A 27 0.97 23.74 2.24
C PHE A 27 -0.38 23.11 2.00
N SER A 28 -0.45 22.28 0.97
CA SER A 28 -1.58 21.41 0.71
C SER A 28 -1.13 19.95 0.86
N LEU A 29 -1.92 19.13 1.54
CA LEU A 29 -1.75 17.69 1.55
C LEU A 29 -2.77 17.10 0.58
N GLU A 30 -2.28 16.50 -0.48
CA GLU A 30 -3.10 15.87 -1.52
C GLU A 30 -2.94 14.37 -1.49
N GLY A 31 -4.06 13.65 -1.62
CA GLY A 31 -4.07 12.19 -1.63
C GLY A 31 -4.62 11.60 -2.92
N VAL A 32 -4.04 10.48 -3.34
CA VAL A 32 -4.57 9.64 -4.42
C VAL A 32 -4.51 8.17 -4.03
N LYS A 33 -5.58 7.43 -4.33
CA LYS A 33 -5.63 6.00 -4.03
C LYS A 33 -5.05 5.20 -5.18
N LEU A 34 -3.95 4.50 -4.91
CA LEU A 34 -3.24 3.65 -5.87
C LEU A 34 -3.68 2.20 -5.67
N SER A 35 -4.24 1.59 -6.72
CA SER A 35 -4.58 0.18 -6.69
C SER A 35 -3.32 -0.68 -6.68
N ALA A 36 -3.21 -1.59 -5.72
CA ALA A 36 -2.20 -2.63 -5.74
C ALA A 36 -2.52 -3.67 -6.83
N ASN A 37 -1.48 -4.28 -7.42
CA ASN A 37 -1.66 -5.33 -8.42
C ASN A 37 -2.01 -6.69 -7.77
N VAL A 38 -3.01 -6.69 -6.90
CA VAL A 38 -3.46 -7.87 -6.16
C VAL A 38 -4.97 -7.93 -6.07
N SER A 39 -5.50 -9.16 -6.01
CA SER A 39 -6.93 -9.36 -5.84
C SER A 39 -7.35 -9.14 -4.39
N LYS A 40 -8.42 -8.38 -4.19
CA LYS A 40 -9.10 -8.22 -2.89
C LYS A 40 -9.66 -9.52 -2.32
N GLU A 41 -9.83 -10.54 -3.16
CA GLU A 41 -10.31 -11.86 -2.74
C GLU A 41 -9.30 -12.61 -1.85
N TRP A 42 -8.02 -12.21 -1.90
CA TRP A 42 -6.96 -12.74 -1.06
C TRP A 42 -6.76 -11.96 0.24
N SER A 43 -7.73 -11.11 0.59
CA SER A 43 -7.72 -10.35 1.85
C SER A 43 -8.74 -10.92 2.83
N GLY A 44 -8.38 -10.88 4.10
CA GLY A 44 -9.23 -11.29 5.23
C GLY A 44 -8.51 -11.19 6.56
N THR A 45 -9.25 -11.40 7.65
CA THR A 45 -8.65 -11.66 8.96
C THR A 45 -7.95 -13.03 8.94
N PHE A 46 -7.08 -13.28 9.89
CA PHE A 46 -6.39 -14.58 9.96
C PHE A 46 -7.38 -15.75 10.11
N GLU A 47 -8.48 -15.53 10.81
CA GLU A 47 -9.54 -16.54 10.92
C GLU A 47 -10.23 -16.80 9.57
N GLU A 48 -10.58 -15.76 8.85
CA GLU A 48 -11.15 -15.85 7.49
C GLU A 48 -10.19 -16.54 6.51
N LEU A 49 -8.88 -16.24 6.61
CA LEU A 49 -7.85 -16.86 5.78
C LEU A 49 -7.64 -18.33 6.11
N LYS A 50 -7.68 -18.72 7.39
CA LYS A 50 -7.66 -20.11 7.82
C LYS A 50 -8.86 -20.88 7.26
N HIS A 51 -10.06 -20.32 7.40
CA HIS A 51 -11.26 -20.92 6.85
C HIS A 51 -11.22 -21.05 5.32
N LYS A 52 -10.66 -20.07 4.64
CA LYS A 52 -10.45 -20.14 3.19
C LYS A 52 -9.47 -21.24 2.80
N ARG A 53 -8.37 -21.39 3.53
CA ARG A 53 -7.41 -22.48 3.36
C ARG A 53 -8.09 -23.84 3.51
N ASP A 54 -8.86 -24.04 4.56
CA ASP A 54 -9.53 -25.31 4.85
C ASP A 54 -10.53 -25.68 3.75
N LYS A 55 -11.32 -24.71 3.28
CA LYS A 55 -12.21 -24.91 2.12
C LYS A 55 -11.47 -25.27 0.83
N LEU A 56 -10.29 -24.68 0.60
CA LEU A 56 -9.47 -25.01 -0.56
C LEU A 56 -8.86 -26.39 -0.44
N GLN A 57 -8.48 -26.79 0.76
CA GLN A 57 -7.94 -28.12 1.04
C GLN A 57 -9.00 -29.22 0.85
N GLU A 58 -10.25 -28.97 1.28
CA GLU A 58 -11.36 -29.88 0.98
C GLU A 58 -11.62 -30.02 -0.54
N LYS A 59 -11.58 -28.88 -1.26
CA LYS A 59 -11.72 -28.90 -2.75
C LYS A 59 -10.60 -29.68 -3.43
N LEU A 60 -9.37 -29.55 -2.93
CA LEU A 60 -8.23 -30.31 -3.42
C LEU A 60 -8.43 -31.81 -3.17
N GLN A 61 -8.82 -32.20 -1.96
CA GLN A 61 -9.08 -33.61 -1.61
C GLN A 61 -10.17 -34.21 -2.49
N ARG A 62 -11.27 -33.48 -2.72
CA ARG A 62 -12.34 -33.94 -3.63
C ARG A 62 -11.83 -34.11 -5.07
N ALA A 63 -11.06 -33.14 -5.59
CA ALA A 63 -10.49 -33.22 -6.93
C ALA A 63 -9.54 -34.42 -7.09
N LEU A 64 -8.72 -34.71 -6.07
CA LEU A 64 -7.84 -35.88 -6.06
C LEU A 64 -8.64 -37.19 -6.00
N ALA A 65 -9.72 -37.26 -5.21
CA ALA A 65 -10.60 -38.42 -5.15
C ALA A 65 -11.33 -38.66 -6.49
N GLU A 66 -11.84 -37.59 -7.13
CA GLU A 66 -12.45 -37.66 -8.49
C GLU A 66 -11.43 -38.18 -9.50
N HIS A 67 -10.19 -37.73 -9.45
CA HIS A 67 -9.10 -38.18 -10.34
C HIS A 67 -8.78 -39.66 -10.14
N ALA A 68 -8.72 -40.13 -8.89
CA ALA A 68 -8.44 -41.54 -8.57
C ALA A 68 -9.54 -42.51 -9.06
N LEU A 69 -10.77 -42.02 -9.26
CA LEU A 69 -11.89 -42.80 -9.78
C LEU A 69 -12.00 -42.76 -11.30
N ALA A 70 -11.21 -41.94 -11.97
CA ALA A 70 -11.37 -41.57 -13.39
C ALA A 70 -10.50 -42.41 -14.34
N ASP A 71 -10.36 -43.71 -14.13
CA ASP A 71 -9.48 -44.64 -14.88
C ASP A 71 -9.71 -44.71 -16.42
N LYS A 72 -10.69 -43.99 -16.97
CA LYS A 72 -11.05 -44.07 -18.41
C LYS A 72 -11.44 -42.73 -19.05
N GLN A 73 -10.89 -41.61 -18.57
CA GLN A 73 -11.22 -40.31 -19.15
C GLN A 73 -10.34 -39.95 -20.37
N PRO A 74 -10.84 -39.14 -21.33
CA PRO A 74 -10.04 -38.58 -22.40
C PRO A 74 -8.84 -37.80 -21.89
N GLU A 75 -7.71 -37.88 -22.56
CA GLU A 75 -6.45 -37.23 -22.18
C GLU A 75 -6.59 -35.70 -21.90
N VAL A 76 -7.43 -35.04 -22.69
CA VAL A 76 -7.72 -33.59 -22.52
C VAL A 76 -8.40 -33.28 -21.18
N GLU A 77 -9.27 -34.15 -20.71
CA GLU A 77 -9.96 -33.96 -19.43
C GLU A 77 -9.01 -34.24 -18.26
N LEU A 78 -8.14 -35.22 -18.39
CA LEU A 78 -7.10 -35.53 -17.41
C LEU A 78 -6.13 -34.35 -17.23
N GLU A 79 -5.71 -33.69 -18.29
CA GLU A 79 -4.84 -32.50 -18.22
C GLU A 79 -5.55 -31.31 -17.55
N ARG A 80 -6.84 -31.12 -17.80
CA ARG A 80 -7.65 -30.09 -17.11
C ARG A 80 -7.75 -30.36 -15.60
N GLN A 81 -7.96 -31.61 -15.21
CA GLN A 81 -8.01 -32.03 -13.81
C GLN A 81 -6.67 -31.78 -13.12
N LYS A 82 -5.56 -32.23 -13.66
CA LYS A 82 -4.21 -32.00 -13.14
C LYS A 82 -3.92 -30.50 -12.96
N LYS A 83 -4.31 -29.68 -13.93
CA LYS A 83 -4.15 -28.22 -13.85
C LYS A 83 -4.99 -27.61 -12.72
N ARG A 84 -6.20 -28.11 -12.50
CA ARG A 84 -7.11 -27.69 -11.41
C ARG A 84 -6.53 -28.07 -10.05
N GLU A 85 -6.06 -29.29 -9.89
CA GLU A 85 -5.42 -29.80 -8.67
C GLU A 85 -4.19 -28.98 -8.31
N ARG A 86 -3.28 -28.82 -9.28
CA ARG A 86 -2.07 -28.01 -9.09
C ARG A 86 -2.40 -26.57 -8.66
N ARG A 87 -3.44 -25.98 -9.24
CA ARG A 87 -3.89 -24.63 -8.84
C ARG A 87 -4.36 -24.60 -7.38
N PHE A 88 -5.17 -25.56 -6.96
CA PHE A 88 -5.63 -25.62 -5.56
C PHE A 88 -4.46 -25.88 -4.60
N GLN A 89 -3.56 -26.76 -4.94
CA GLN A 89 -2.37 -27.05 -4.15
C GLN A 89 -1.53 -25.79 -3.94
N LEU A 90 -1.18 -25.06 -5.00
CA LEU A 90 -0.42 -23.81 -4.92
C LEU A 90 -1.14 -22.74 -4.06
N GLN A 91 -2.47 -22.69 -4.11
CA GLN A 91 -3.24 -21.77 -3.30
C GLN A 91 -3.22 -22.13 -1.81
N VAL A 92 -3.33 -23.42 -1.48
CA VAL A 92 -3.23 -23.93 -0.10
C VAL A 92 -1.82 -23.70 0.45
N GLU A 93 -0.79 -24.02 -0.32
CA GLU A 93 0.62 -23.81 0.07
C GLU A 93 0.89 -22.34 0.39
N ARG A 94 0.44 -21.41 -0.49
CA ARG A 94 0.59 -19.96 -0.26
C ARG A 94 -0.11 -19.49 1.01
N LEU A 95 -1.32 -19.96 1.26
CA LEU A 95 -2.04 -19.61 2.50
C LEU A 95 -1.36 -20.17 3.74
N ASN A 96 -0.87 -21.41 3.69
CA ASN A 96 -0.13 -22.01 4.79
C ASN A 96 1.15 -21.22 5.09
N GLN A 97 1.94 -20.90 4.07
CA GLN A 97 3.15 -20.12 4.21
C GLN A 97 2.84 -18.75 4.83
N PHE A 98 1.85 -18.03 4.30
CA PHE A 98 1.45 -16.73 4.83
C PHE A 98 1.04 -16.79 6.31
N LEU A 99 0.21 -17.76 6.69
CA LEU A 99 -0.28 -17.93 8.05
C LEU A 99 0.81 -18.39 9.05
N GLN A 100 1.93 -18.94 8.56
CA GLN A 100 3.09 -19.31 9.38
C GLN A 100 4.09 -18.16 9.53
N GLU A 101 4.28 -17.37 8.47
CA GLU A 101 5.32 -16.32 8.43
C GLU A 101 4.82 -14.96 8.91
N GLN A 102 3.51 -14.72 8.88
CA GLN A 102 2.93 -13.42 9.22
C GLN A 102 2.11 -13.49 10.51
N GLU A 103 1.99 -12.35 11.18
CA GLU A 103 1.14 -12.15 12.34
C GLU A 103 -0.09 -11.31 11.99
N PRO A 104 -1.20 -11.43 12.75
CA PRO A 104 -2.38 -10.60 12.59
C PRO A 104 -2.04 -9.11 12.77
N LYS A 105 -2.49 -8.27 11.85
CA LYS A 105 -2.36 -6.82 11.97
C LYS A 105 -3.39 -6.29 12.96
N LEU A 106 -2.93 -5.62 14.00
CA LEU A 106 -3.82 -4.96 14.97
C LEU A 106 -3.99 -3.48 14.60
N GLY A 107 -5.22 -3.02 14.58
CA GLY A 107 -5.56 -1.61 14.47
C GLY A 107 -5.38 -0.87 15.81
N SER A 108 -5.57 0.46 15.80
CA SER A 108 -5.42 1.33 16.98
C SER A 108 -6.32 0.95 18.16
N GLU A 109 -7.45 0.31 17.90
CA GLU A 109 -8.40 -0.18 18.91
C GLU A 109 -8.17 -1.64 19.32
N GLY A 110 -7.05 -2.25 18.91
CA GLY A 110 -6.76 -3.66 19.17
C GLY A 110 -7.58 -4.66 18.33
N LYS A 111 -8.42 -4.16 17.42
CA LYS A 111 -9.18 -4.99 16.48
C LYS A 111 -8.27 -5.44 15.34
N GLU A 112 -8.42 -6.70 14.93
CA GLU A 112 -7.66 -7.23 13.80
C GLU A 112 -8.08 -6.56 12.48
N ASN A 113 -7.10 -6.04 11.75
CA ASN A 113 -7.25 -5.54 10.40
C ASN A 113 -7.08 -6.67 9.38
N GLN A 114 -7.69 -6.50 8.20
CA GLN A 114 -7.55 -7.48 7.14
C GLN A 114 -6.14 -7.45 6.54
N SER A 115 -5.56 -8.64 6.39
CA SER A 115 -4.29 -8.87 5.69
C SER A 115 -4.54 -9.34 4.27
N ASN A 116 -3.64 -9.04 3.34
CA ASN A 116 -3.67 -9.62 1.98
C ASN A 116 -2.52 -10.61 1.83
N VAL A 117 -2.82 -11.81 1.37
CA VAL A 117 -1.84 -12.93 1.26
C VAL A 117 -0.76 -12.66 0.20
N ILE A 118 -1.03 -11.81 -0.80
CA ILE A 118 -0.11 -11.52 -1.90
C ILE A 118 0.73 -10.27 -1.59
N ASP A 119 0.08 -9.26 -1.02
CA ASP A 119 0.69 -7.98 -0.68
C ASP A 119 0.14 -7.54 0.68
N ASN A 120 0.85 -7.94 1.74
CA ASN A 120 0.41 -7.69 3.10
C ASN A 120 0.49 -6.21 3.50
N GLU A 121 1.28 -5.39 2.80
CA GLU A 121 1.37 -3.95 3.07
C GLU A 121 0.15 -3.19 2.56
N SER A 122 -0.51 -3.68 1.50
CA SER A 122 -1.72 -3.06 0.97
C SER A 122 -2.93 -3.22 1.90
N VAL A 123 -3.89 -2.30 1.78
CA VAL A 123 -5.13 -2.32 2.57
C VAL A 123 -6.37 -2.14 1.69
N LYS A 124 -7.51 -2.60 2.18
CA LYS A 124 -8.80 -2.31 1.55
C LYS A 124 -9.22 -0.88 1.86
N MET A 125 -9.52 -0.12 0.82
CA MET A 125 -9.99 1.25 0.97
C MET A 125 -11.08 1.59 -0.04
N PRO A 126 -12.03 2.47 0.31
CA PRO A 126 -13.03 2.96 -0.63
C PRO A 126 -12.38 3.85 -1.70
N SER A 127 -12.87 3.77 -2.94
CA SER A 127 -12.49 4.63 -4.06
C SER A 127 -13.70 4.99 -4.89
N SER A 128 -13.56 5.89 -5.87
CA SER A 128 -14.64 6.26 -6.82
C SER A 128 -15.21 5.07 -7.59
N HIS A 129 -14.43 4.01 -7.74
CA HIS A 129 -14.83 2.78 -8.45
C HIS A 129 -15.17 1.61 -7.51
N GLY A 130 -15.50 1.91 -6.24
CA GLY A 130 -15.81 0.91 -5.22
C GLY A 130 -14.61 0.61 -4.32
N VAL A 131 -14.63 -0.54 -3.65
CA VAL A 131 -13.54 -0.92 -2.74
C VAL A 131 -12.37 -1.49 -3.54
N ILE A 132 -11.18 -0.90 -3.34
CA ILE A 132 -9.92 -1.39 -3.91
C ILE A 132 -9.02 -1.97 -2.81
N GLN A 133 -8.10 -2.84 -3.22
CA GLN A 133 -6.92 -3.19 -2.44
C GLN A 133 -5.78 -2.31 -2.92
N GLY A 134 -5.14 -1.55 -2.03
CA GLY A 134 -4.14 -0.60 -2.50
C GLY A 134 -3.48 0.22 -1.39
N TYR A 135 -2.95 1.34 -1.79
CA TYR A 135 -2.23 2.30 -0.98
C TYR A 135 -2.84 3.68 -1.11
N ASN A 136 -2.70 4.46 -0.07
CA ASN A 136 -3.03 5.87 -0.04
C ASN A 136 -1.75 6.67 -0.28
N ALA A 137 -1.48 7.03 -1.51
CA ALA A 137 -0.34 7.88 -1.84
C ALA A 137 -0.70 9.34 -1.53
N GLN A 138 0.19 10.02 -0.81
CA GLN A 138 0.01 11.41 -0.41
C GLN A 138 1.19 12.26 -0.85
N ALA A 139 0.91 13.50 -1.23
CA ALA A 139 1.90 14.49 -1.57
C ALA A 139 1.69 15.75 -0.72
N LEU A 140 2.78 16.24 -0.11
CA LEU A 140 2.83 17.55 0.51
C LEU A 140 3.30 18.56 -0.54
N VAL A 141 2.50 19.56 -0.80
CA VAL A 141 2.68 20.51 -1.90
C VAL A 141 2.75 21.94 -1.35
N ASP A 142 3.77 22.71 -1.74
CA ASP A 142 3.80 24.16 -1.50
C ASP A 142 2.75 24.86 -2.37
N SER A 143 1.93 25.72 -1.76
CA SER A 143 0.76 26.30 -2.42
C SER A 143 1.10 27.37 -3.44
N LYS A 144 2.30 27.97 -3.40
CA LYS A 144 2.68 29.10 -4.25
C LYS A 144 2.81 28.71 -5.75
N HIS A 145 3.59 27.68 -6.01
CA HIS A 145 3.83 27.17 -7.38
C HIS A 145 3.57 25.67 -7.52
N GLN A 146 2.87 25.07 -6.54
CA GLN A 146 2.52 23.66 -6.53
C GLN A 146 3.73 22.71 -6.59
N VAL A 147 4.82 23.10 -5.94
CA VAL A 147 6.01 22.26 -5.84
C VAL A 147 5.78 21.16 -4.83
N ILE A 148 5.98 19.90 -5.23
CA ILE A 148 5.88 18.75 -4.33
C ILE A 148 7.11 18.73 -3.43
N LEU A 149 6.90 18.78 -2.11
CA LEU A 149 7.94 18.77 -1.10
C LEU A 149 8.24 17.37 -0.58
N ALA A 150 7.21 16.53 -0.49
CA ALA A 150 7.32 15.14 -0.08
C ALA A 150 6.20 14.32 -0.73
N ALA A 151 6.47 13.06 -1.02
CA ALA A 151 5.46 12.11 -1.48
C ALA A 151 5.75 10.74 -0.88
N GLU A 152 4.68 10.09 -0.35
CA GLU A 152 4.78 8.78 0.28
C GLU A 152 3.47 8.01 0.11
N ALA A 153 3.56 6.67 0.14
CA ALA A 153 2.42 5.79 0.06
C ALA A 153 2.19 5.10 1.41
N PHE A 154 0.96 5.20 1.92
CA PHE A 154 0.57 4.69 3.22
C PHE A 154 -0.50 3.60 3.11
N ALA A 155 -0.52 2.74 4.12
CA ALA A 155 -1.59 1.76 4.34
C ALA A 155 -2.69 2.29 5.29
N SER A 156 -2.80 3.61 5.46
CA SER A 156 -3.71 4.28 6.39
C SER A 156 -4.52 5.38 5.71
N GLN A 157 -5.47 5.96 6.44
CA GLN A 157 -6.32 7.04 5.94
C GLN A 157 -5.61 8.40 5.99
N ASP A 158 -6.13 9.39 5.25
CA ASP A 158 -5.49 10.69 5.00
C ASP A 158 -5.09 11.45 6.29
N HIS A 159 -5.96 11.46 7.30
CA HIS A 159 -5.74 12.23 8.52
C HIS A 159 -4.62 11.69 9.43
N GLU A 160 -4.30 10.39 9.32
CA GLU A 160 -3.23 9.76 10.12
C GLU A 160 -1.84 10.05 9.56
N ASN A 161 -1.75 10.50 8.31
CA ASN A 161 -0.49 10.62 7.58
C ASN A 161 0.09 12.04 7.59
N LEU A 162 -0.64 13.03 8.12
CA LEU A 162 -0.19 14.43 8.12
C LEU A 162 1.13 14.63 8.86
N ALA A 163 1.27 14.06 10.06
CA ALA A 163 2.49 14.21 10.86
C ALA A 163 3.72 13.58 10.21
N PRO A 164 3.66 12.31 9.73
CA PRO A 164 4.75 11.70 8.96
C PRO A 164 5.12 12.50 7.71
N MET A 165 4.16 13.02 6.95
CA MET A 165 4.40 13.82 5.76
C MET A 165 5.10 15.14 6.05
N LEU A 166 4.73 15.83 7.13
CA LEU A 166 5.40 17.06 7.57
C LEU A 166 6.84 16.80 8.04
N GLU A 167 7.07 15.68 8.73
CA GLU A 167 8.43 15.27 9.12
C GLU A 167 9.29 14.88 7.92
N GLY A 168 8.72 14.18 6.95
CA GLY A 168 9.35 13.86 5.68
C GLY A 168 9.78 15.12 4.93
N GLY A 169 8.89 16.09 4.78
CA GLY A 169 9.16 17.39 4.16
C GLY A 169 10.28 18.17 4.86
N LYS A 170 10.33 18.17 6.19
CA LYS A 170 11.40 18.80 6.97
C LYS A 170 12.77 18.15 6.76
N LYS A 171 12.84 16.83 6.68
CA LYS A 171 14.10 16.09 6.47
C LYS A 171 14.70 16.36 5.10
N ILE A 172 13.87 16.54 4.09
CA ILE A 172 14.31 16.78 2.71
C ILE A 172 14.81 18.21 2.56
N SER A 173 14.26 19.17 3.29
CA SER A 173 14.63 20.60 3.25
C SER A 173 15.90 20.94 4.04
N ALA A 174 16.52 19.99 4.72
CA ALA A 174 17.76 20.19 5.47
C ALA A 174 18.92 19.44 4.79
N PRO A 175 19.60 20.04 3.78
CA PRO A 175 20.85 19.49 3.29
C PRO A 175 21.90 19.56 4.39
N SER A 176 22.70 18.51 4.46
CA SER A 176 23.80 18.33 5.41
C SER A 176 24.65 19.60 5.57
N GLY A 177 24.50 20.30 6.68
CA GLY A 177 25.43 21.34 7.14
C GLY A 177 24.92 22.76 7.31
N LYS A 178 23.73 23.11 6.81
CA LYS A 178 23.10 24.41 7.10
C LYS A 178 21.62 24.20 7.40
N SER A 179 21.35 23.85 8.65
CA SER A 179 20.01 23.68 9.15
C SER A 179 19.33 25.05 9.31
N GLN A 180 18.58 25.45 8.28
CA GLN A 180 17.45 26.32 8.52
C GLN A 180 16.19 25.53 8.15
N PRO A 181 15.32 25.20 9.13
CA PRO A 181 14.03 24.61 8.81
C PRO A 181 13.19 25.61 7.99
N ILE A 182 12.42 25.12 7.05
CA ILE A 182 11.45 25.89 6.23
C ILE A 182 10.61 26.87 7.07
N SER A 183 10.52 26.68 8.37
CA SER A 183 9.74 27.49 9.32
C SER A 183 10.40 28.78 9.79
N ARG A 184 11.55 29.22 9.30
CA ARG A 184 12.29 30.36 9.90
C ARG A 184 12.40 31.64 9.08
N ALA A 185 11.90 31.68 7.86
CA ALA A 185 11.98 32.91 7.07
C ALA A 185 10.96 33.99 7.52
N ASN A 186 9.80 33.58 8.00
CA ASN A 186 8.78 34.49 8.51
C ASN A 186 8.11 33.85 9.73
N ASN A 187 7.95 34.60 10.79
CA ASN A 187 7.30 34.22 12.07
C ASN A 187 5.77 33.95 11.89
N SER A 188 5.37 33.48 10.70
CA SER A 188 3.99 33.21 10.34
C SER A 188 3.64 31.74 10.70
N PRO A 189 2.45 31.48 11.24
CA PRO A 189 2.03 30.12 11.54
C PRO A 189 1.93 29.29 10.23
N LEU A 190 2.43 28.06 10.28
CA LEU A 190 2.27 27.11 9.17
C LEU A 190 0.78 26.80 8.97
N THR A 191 0.29 27.02 7.78
CA THR A 191 -1.08 26.65 7.40
C THR A 191 -1.04 25.42 6.51
N VAL A 192 -1.71 24.35 6.93
CA VAL A 192 -1.83 23.13 6.13
C VAL A 192 -3.30 22.92 5.77
N THR A 193 -3.58 22.86 4.49
CA THR A 193 -4.89 22.51 3.96
C THR A 193 -4.88 21.05 3.53
N ILE A 194 -5.76 20.23 4.09
CA ILE A 194 -5.93 18.84 3.69
C ILE A 194 -6.96 18.80 2.56
N ILE A 195 -6.52 18.38 1.37
CA ILE A 195 -7.40 18.12 0.24
C ILE A 195 -7.66 16.61 0.25
N PRO A 196 -8.90 16.19 0.60
CA PRO A 196 -9.20 14.76 0.64
C PRO A 196 -8.98 14.13 -0.73
N SER A 197 -8.42 12.93 -0.73
CA SER A 197 -8.24 12.15 -1.95
C SER A 197 -9.57 12.08 -2.69
N ARG A 198 -9.58 12.51 -3.95
CA ARG A 198 -10.77 12.41 -4.79
C ARG A 198 -11.19 10.94 -4.85
N VAL A 199 -12.36 10.68 -4.29
CA VAL A 199 -13.01 9.36 -4.23
C VAL A 199 -13.50 8.97 -5.62
#